data_f17b7ea2b755f67e4d4d146017d9362b
#
_entry.id   f17b7ea2b755f67e4d4d146017d9362b
#
_cell.length_a   1.000
_cell.length_b   1.000
_cell.length_c   1.000
_cell.angle_alpha   90.00
_cell.angle_beta   90.00
_cell.angle_gamma   90.00
#
_symmetry.space_group_name_H-M   'P 1'
#
loop_
_entity.id
_entity.type
_entity.pdbx_description
1 polymer ?
#
loop_
_entity_poly.entity_id
_entity_poly.type
_entity_poly.pdbx_seq_one_letter_code
_entity_poly.pdbx_strand_id
1 'polypeptide(L)'
;MKQSNTLNLENFWIPFTANKAFKEEPRLLVEAEGMFYKSEDDRQILDGIAGLWCCNAGHCHPHIVKAVQDQIATMDYATAFNMSHPKAFQLAEKISEITPKGLDRIFFGNSGSEAVDTALKVAVAYHVSRGEGQRTRFISREKGYHGVNVGGTSVGGIPTN
;
A
#
# COMPACT_ATOMS: atom_id res chain seq x y z
N MET A 1 21.18 29.67 11.24
CA MET A 1 22.24 28.73 10.78
C MET A 1 21.53 27.41 10.47
N LYS A 2 21.28 27.09 9.19
CA LYS A 2 20.78 25.77 8.80
C LYS A 2 21.89 24.77 9.09
N GLN A 3 21.70 23.86 10.03
CA GLN A 3 22.53 22.67 10.14
C GLN A 3 22.36 21.91 8.82
N SER A 4 23.39 21.94 7.97
CA SER A 4 23.46 21.00 6.86
C SER A 4 23.74 19.62 7.45
N ASN A 5 22.67 18.95 7.88
CA ASN A 5 22.73 17.53 8.13
C ASN A 5 22.87 16.88 6.75
N THR A 6 24.09 16.62 6.34
CA THR A 6 24.35 15.87 5.11
C THR A 6 23.89 14.45 5.34
N LEU A 7 22.64 14.16 4.90
CA LEU A 7 22.10 12.81 4.95
C LEU A 7 23.01 11.88 4.15
N ASN A 8 23.38 10.75 4.75
CA ASN A 8 24.02 9.68 3.99
C ASN A 8 22.95 8.95 3.16
N LEU A 9 22.94 9.18 1.87
CA LEU A 9 21.97 8.60 0.94
C LEU A 9 22.34 7.17 0.50
N GLU A 10 23.56 6.68 0.82
CA GLU A 10 24.06 5.42 0.27
C GLU A 10 23.33 4.17 0.80
N ASN A 11 22.91 4.19 2.04
CA ASN A 11 22.35 3.02 2.70
C ASN A 11 20.89 2.71 2.31
N PHE A 12 20.20 3.63 1.63
CA PHE A 12 18.82 3.44 1.23
C PHE A 12 18.72 3.05 -0.24
N TRP A 13 18.21 1.86 -0.49
CA TRP A 13 17.82 1.41 -1.82
C TRP A 13 16.35 1.76 -2.07
N ILE A 14 16.13 2.82 -2.83
CA ILE A 14 14.78 3.29 -3.17
C ILE A 14 14.18 2.38 -4.24
N PRO A 15 13.01 1.75 -4.00
CA PRO A 15 12.36 0.92 -4.99
C PRO A 15 11.89 1.74 -6.19
N PHE A 16 11.80 1.11 -7.35
CA PHE A 16 11.33 1.72 -8.62
C PHE A 16 12.06 3.01 -9.02
N THR A 17 13.30 3.16 -8.61
CA THR A 17 14.07 4.39 -8.77
C THR A 17 15.45 4.08 -9.35
N ALA A 18 15.91 4.90 -10.30
CA ALA A 18 17.30 4.90 -10.74
C ALA A 18 18.19 5.49 -9.63
N ASN A 19 18.57 4.67 -8.64
CA ASN A 19 19.16 5.11 -7.38
C ASN A 19 20.42 5.95 -7.56
N LYS A 20 21.30 5.60 -8.51
CA LYS A 20 22.52 6.37 -8.77
C LYS A 20 22.19 7.81 -9.17
N ALA A 21 21.35 7.98 -10.18
CA ALA A 21 20.93 9.31 -10.63
C ALA A 21 20.14 10.08 -9.56
N PHE A 22 19.30 9.39 -8.78
CA PHE A 22 18.57 10.03 -7.69
C PHE A 22 19.51 10.57 -6.61
N LYS A 23 20.58 9.84 -6.26
CA LYS A 23 21.54 10.26 -5.23
C LYS A 23 22.46 11.41 -5.68
N GLU A 24 22.67 11.57 -6.99
CA GLU A 24 23.38 12.72 -7.56
C GLU A 24 22.54 14.01 -7.47
N GLU A 25 21.21 13.91 -7.62
CA GLU A 25 20.27 15.03 -7.52
C GLU A 25 19.00 14.60 -6.75
N PRO A 26 19.08 14.51 -5.41
CA PRO A 26 17.98 14.00 -4.60
C PRO A 26 16.80 14.97 -4.55
N ARG A 27 15.59 14.41 -4.66
CA ARG A 27 14.33 15.15 -4.51
C ARG A 27 13.70 14.74 -3.19
N LEU A 28 14.05 15.44 -2.12
CA LEU A 28 13.59 15.13 -0.76
C LEU A 28 12.35 15.94 -0.42
N LEU A 29 11.30 15.25 0.02
CA LEU A 29 10.06 15.84 0.51
C LEU A 29 10.12 15.88 2.03
N VAL A 30 9.87 17.03 2.64
CA VAL A 30 10.07 17.25 4.08
C VAL A 30 8.79 17.57 4.83
N GLU A 31 7.78 18.12 4.14
CA GLU A 31 6.46 18.42 4.69
C GLU A 31 5.38 18.09 3.65
N ALA A 32 4.14 17.93 4.10
CA ALA A 32 2.99 17.79 3.21
C ALA A 32 1.73 18.35 3.88
N GLU A 33 0.87 19.02 3.09
CA GLU A 33 -0.42 19.52 3.53
C GLU A 33 -1.41 19.60 2.34
N GLY A 34 -2.61 19.10 2.54
CA GLY A 34 -3.65 19.12 1.51
C GLY A 34 -3.21 18.40 0.23
N MET A 35 -3.04 19.11 -0.86
CA MET A 35 -2.61 18.57 -2.15
C MET A 35 -1.12 18.83 -2.45
N PHE A 36 -0.35 19.32 -1.50
CA PHE A 36 1.01 19.74 -1.76
C PHE A 36 2.03 19.05 -0.87
N TYR A 37 3.17 18.71 -1.47
CA TYR A 37 4.41 18.46 -0.75
C TYR A 37 5.26 19.72 -0.70
N LYS A 38 6.12 19.79 0.29
CA LYS A 38 7.21 20.74 0.35
C LYS A 38 8.54 20.01 0.25
N SER A 39 9.39 20.44 -0.66
CA SER A 39 10.75 19.90 -0.81
C SER A 39 11.73 20.57 0.16
N GLU A 40 12.90 19.96 0.34
CA GLU A 40 13.97 20.46 1.21
C GLU A 40 14.46 21.87 0.81
N ASP A 41 14.33 22.21 -0.47
CA ASP A 41 14.67 23.52 -1.04
C ASP A 41 13.48 24.51 -1.04
N ASP A 42 12.49 24.28 -0.16
CA ASP A 42 11.31 25.13 0.06
C ASP A 42 10.35 25.26 -1.13
N ARG A 43 10.42 24.41 -2.16
CA ARG A 43 9.44 24.40 -3.26
C ARG A 43 8.16 23.71 -2.86
N GLN A 44 7.02 24.26 -3.27
CA GLN A 44 5.73 23.57 -3.24
C GLN A 44 5.58 22.70 -4.49
N ILE A 45 5.26 21.43 -4.30
CA ILE A 45 5.08 20.44 -5.36
C ILE A 45 3.66 19.89 -5.26
N LEU A 46 2.87 20.09 -6.32
CA LEU A 46 1.52 19.54 -6.40
C LEU A 46 1.59 18.00 -6.50
N ASP A 47 0.88 17.33 -5.61
CA ASP A 47 0.69 15.87 -5.64
C ASP A 47 -0.54 15.52 -6.47
N GLY A 48 -0.36 15.29 -7.76
CA GLY A 48 -1.44 14.90 -8.68
C GLY A 48 -1.84 13.42 -8.62
N ILE A 49 -1.21 12.62 -7.76
CA ILE A 49 -1.43 11.17 -7.68
C ILE A 49 -1.79 10.68 -6.26
N ALA A 50 -2.11 11.61 -5.35
CA ALA A 50 -2.48 11.31 -3.96
C ALA A 50 -1.48 10.38 -3.25
N GLY A 51 -0.18 10.71 -3.30
CA GLY A 51 0.89 9.87 -2.71
C GLY A 51 0.90 8.45 -3.27
N LEU A 52 0.68 8.27 -4.55
CA LEU A 52 0.47 6.99 -5.24
C LEU A 52 -0.73 6.23 -4.63
N TRP A 53 -1.91 6.88 -4.63
CA TRP A 53 -3.22 6.38 -4.18
C TRP A 53 -3.38 6.20 -2.65
N CYS A 54 -2.45 6.70 -1.86
CA CYS A 54 -2.48 6.49 -0.41
C CYS A 54 -3.10 7.65 0.38
N CYS A 55 -3.12 8.87 -0.18
CA CYS A 55 -3.52 10.10 0.50
C CYS A 55 -4.75 10.75 -0.16
N ASN A 56 -5.79 9.97 -0.46
CA ASN A 56 -6.98 10.41 -1.21
C ASN A 56 -7.80 11.50 -0.51
N ALA A 57 -7.67 11.62 0.82
CA ALA A 57 -8.30 12.69 1.61
C ALA A 57 -7.41 13.96 1.72
N GLY A 58 -6.26 13.96 1.05
CA GLY A 58 -5.22 14.96 1.19
C GLY A 58 -4.21 14.62 2.29
N HIS A 59 -3.03 15.24 2.19
CA HIS A 59 -1.95 15.06 3.16
C HIS A 59 -2.30 15.72 4.49
N CYS A 60 -1.89 15.08 5.57
CA CYS A 60 -2.02 15.60 6.93
C CYS A 60 -3.43 16.07 7.30
N HIS A 61 -4.48 15.39 6.76
CA HIS A 61 -5.86 15.76 7.04
C HIS A 61 -6.13 15.79 8.55
N PRO A 62 -6.54 16.94 9.15
CA PRO A 62 -6.54 17.12 10.61
C PRO A 62 -7.36 16.07 11.36
N HIS A 63 -8.53 15.69 10.84
CA HIS A 63 -9.38 14.66 11.45
C HIS A 63 -8.69 13.29 11.47
N ILE A 64 -8.03 12.90 10.38
CA ILE A 64 -7.31 11.62 10.28
C ILE A 64 -6.11 11.64 11.21
N VAL A 65 -5.30 12.70 11.19
CA VAL A 65 -4.14 12.85 12.07
C VAL A 65 -4.55 12.72 13.53
N LYS A 66 -5.61 13.42 13.94
CA LYS A 66 -6.10 13.35 15.31
C LYS A 66 -6.56 11.94 15.70
N ALA A 67 -7.31 11.27 14.83
CA ALA A 67 -7.80 9.91 15.09
C ALA A 67 -6.64 8.90 15.22
N VAL A 68 -5.60 9.04 14.40
CA VAL A 68 -4.40 8.19 14.46
C VAL A 68 -3.61 8.44 15.74
N GLN A 69 -3.41 9.71 16.12
CA GLN A 69 -2.72 10.08 17.35
C GLN A 69 -3.43 9.52 18.60
N ASP A 70 -4.75 9.65 18.67
CA ASP A 70 -5.54 9.13 19.79
C ASP A 70 -5.48 7.61 19.87
N GLN A 71 -5.53 6.94 18.72
CA GLN A 71 -5.46 5.48 18.68
C GLN A 71 -4.08 4.95 19.08
N ILE A 72 -3.01 5.54 18.58
CA ILE A 72 -1.63 5.16 18.96
C ILE A 72 -1.37 5.38 20.44
N ALA A 73 -1.91 6.45 21.03
CA ALA A 73 -1.79 6.72 22.46
C ALA A 73 -2.56 5.71 23.33
N THR A 74 -3.59 5.05 22.79
CA THR A 74 -4.39 4.05 23.50
C THR A 74 -3.87 2.63 23.27
N MET A 75 -3.62 2.27 22.02
CA MET A 75 -3.07 0.98 21.60
C MET A 75 -2.54 1.10 20.19
N ASP A 76 -1.26 0.87 20.02
CA ASP A 76 -0.52 0.94 18.77
C ASP A 76 -0.66 -0.32 17.92
N TYR A 77 -0.72 -1.50 18.54
CA TYR A 77 -0.76 -2.79 17.86
C TYR A 77 -1.61 -3.82 18.60
N ALA A 78 -2.31 -4.64 17.86
CA ALA A 78 -2.96 -5.85 18.34
C ALA A 78 -2.66 -7.01 17.39
N THR A 79 -2.19 -8.15 17.94
CA THR A 79 -1.92 -9.34 17.14
C THR A 79 -3.20 -9.92 16.53
N ALA A 80 -3.08 -10.51 15.32
CA ALA A 80 -4.18 -11.23 14.66
C ALA A 80 -4.17 -12.75 14.92
N PHE A 81 -3.34 -13.25 15.85
CA PHE A 81 -3.28 -14.67 16.21
C PHE A 81 -4.24 -14.96 17.37
N ASN A 82 -5.45 -15.40 17.06
CA ASN A 82 -6.56 -15.66 17.98
C ASN A 82 -6.98 -14.46 18.86
N MET A 83 -6.49 -13.28 18.52
CA MET A 83 -6.84 -11.99 19.11
C MET A 83 -7.05 -10.98 18.00
N SER A 84 -7.71 -9.88 18.29
CA SER A 84 -7.94 -8.82 17.30
C SER A 84 -8.27 -7.50 17.99
N HIS A 85 -8.52 -6.49 17.18
CA HIS A 85 -8.87 -5.14 17.59
C HIS A 85 -10.28 -4.78 17.11
N PRO A 86 -11.11 -4.12 17.94
CA PRO A 86 -12.46 -3.70 17.52
C PRO A 86 -12.47 -2.86 16.24
N LYS A 87 -11.46 -2.00 16.02
CA LYS A 87 -11.34 -1.17 14.80
C LYS A 87 -11.24 -1.98 13.52
N ALA A 88 -10.62 -3.18 13.55
CA ALA A 88 -10.55 -4.05 12.39
C ALA A 88 -11.94 -4.53 11.97
N PHE A 89 -12.78 -4.93 12.93
CA PHE A 89 -14.15 -5.33 12.67
C PHE A 89 -15.01 -4.16 12.18
N GLN A 90 -14.91 -2.99 12.82
CA GLN A 90 -15.62 -1.78 12.40
C GLN A 90 -15.26 -1.37 10.96
N LEU A 91 -13.97 -1.47 10.60
CA LEU A 91 -13.53 -1.17 9.24
C LEU A 91 -14.05 -2.22 8.25
N ALA A 92 -14.00 -3.51 8.58
CA ALA A 92 -14.53 -4.58 7.74
C ALA A 92 -16.05 -4.40 7.49
N GLU A 93 -16.82 -4.03 8.53
CA GLU A 93 -18.23 -3.71 8.41
C GLU A 93 -18.46 -2.55 7.44
N LYS A 94 -17.74 -1.43 7.61
CA LYS A 94 -17.84 -0.27 6.70
C LYS A 94 -17.47 -0.60 5.25
N ILE A 95 -16.49 -1.44 5.03
CA ILE A 95 -16.13 -1.89 3.68
C ILE A 95 -17.26 -2.76 3.10
N SER A 96 -17.85 -3.66 3.88
CA SER A 96 -18.93 -4.53 3.41
C SER A 96 -20.19 -3.75 2.99
N GLU A 97 -20.42 -2.55 3.52
CA GLU A 97 -21.53 -1.67 3.13
C GLU A 97 -21.39 -1.14 1.69
N ILE A 98 -20.17 -1.05 1.16
CA ILE A 98 -19.86 -0.47 -0.16
C ILE A 98 -19.41 -1.49 -1.19
N THR A 99 -19.14 -2.74 -0.79
CA THR A 99 -18.78 -3.82 -1.72
C THR A 99 -20.02 -4.40 -2.43
N PRO A 100 -19.84 -5.02 -3.60
CA PRO A 100 -20.93 -5.76 -4.25
C PRO A 100 -21.49 -6.86 -3.35
N LYS A 101 -22.81 -7.12 -3.47
CA LYS A 101 -23.49 -8.15 -2.69
C LYS A 101 -22.79 -9.51 -2.79
N GLY A 102 -22.50 -10.11 -1.64
CA GLY A 102 -21.79 -11.39 -1.54
C GLY A 102 -20.27 -11.27 -1.38
N LEU A 103 -19.71 -10.06 -1.47
CA LEU A 103 -18.29 -9.78 -1.16
C LEU A 103 -18.17 -9.11 0.22
N ASP A 104 -18.59 -9.81 1.25
CA ASP A 104 -18.72 -9.30 2.63
C ASP A 104 -17.69 -9.92 3.60
N ARG A 105 -16.72 -10.67 3.10
CA ARG A 105 -15.61 -11.24 3.87
C ARG A 105 -14.34 -10.51 3.55
N ILE A 106 -13.90 -9.65 4.45
CA ILE A 106 -12.79 -8.73 4.23
C ILE A 106 -11.51 -9.33 4.82
N PHE A 107 -10.48 -9.44 3.99
CA PHE A 107 -9.14 -9.81 4.41
C PHE A 107 -8.21 -8.60 4.25
N PHE A 108 -7.57 -8.19 5.33
CA PHE A 108 -6.61 -7.09 5.32
C PHE A 108 -5.19 -7.58 5.05
N GLY A 109 -4.52 -7.00 4.07
CA GLY A 109 -3.10 -7.17 3.79
C GLY A 109 -2.34 -5.87 4.00
N ASN A 110 -1.01 -5.94 4.06
CA ASN A 110 -0.18 -4.74 4.20
C ASN A 110 0.09 -4.05 2.86
N SER A 111 -0.20 -4.72 1.76
CA SER A 111 -0.03 -4.17 0.41
C SER A 111 -0.96 -4.84 -0.59
N GLY A 112 -1.17 -4.19 -1.74
CA GLY A 112 -1.87 -4.80 -2.89
C GLY A 112 -1.16 -6.07 -3.39
N SER A 113 0.17 -6.11 -3.32
CA SER A 113 0.96 -7.30 -3.69
C SER A 113 0.64 -8.51 -2.80
N GLU A 114 0.56 -8.32 -1.47
CA GLU A 114 0.13 -9.38 -0.54
C GLU A 114 -1.33 -9.79 -0.79
N ALA A 115 -2.21 -8.84 -1.04
CA ALA A 115 -3.61 -9.10 -1.31
C ALA A 115 -3.78 -9.97 -2.56
N VAL A 116 -3.06 -9.66 -3.65
CA VAL A 116 -3.08 -10.45 -4.88
C VAL A 116 -2.52 -11.85 -4.65
N ASP A 117 -1.35 -11.99 -4.05
CA ASP A 117 -0.76 -13.31 -3.77
C ASP A 117 -1.67 -14.17 -2.89
N THR A 118 -2.34 -13.55 -1.92
CA THR A 118 -3.32 -14.23 -1.08
C THR A 118 -4.54 -14.65 -1.88
N ALA A 119 -5.06 -13.78 -2.75
CA ALA A 119 -6.20 -14.08 -3.61
C ALA A 119 -5.91 -15.27 -4.56
N LEU A 120 -4.71 -15.31 -5.15
CA LEU A 120 -4.26 -16.44 -5.99
C LEU A 120 -4.24 -17.75 -5.19
N LYS A 121 -3.68 -17.74 -3.97
CA LYS A 121 -3.69 -18.92 -3.08
C LYS A 121 -5.10 -19.36 -2.71
N VAL A 122 -5.96 -18.42 -2.36
CA VAL A 122 -7.37 -18.70 -2.01
C VAL A 122 -8.12 -19.28 -3.21
N ALA A 123 -7.92 -18.76 -4.43
CA ALA A 123 -8.54 -19.29 -5.63
C ALA A 123 -8.14 -20.74 -5.91
N VAL A 124 -6.86 -21.08 -5.77
CA VAL A 124 -6.39 -22.48 -5.90
C VAL A 124 -7.00 -23.36 -4.81
N ALA A 125 -6.94 -22.92 -3.54
CA ALA A 125 -7.49 -23.68 -2.43
C ALA A 125 -9.00 -23.92 -2.57
N TYR A 126 -9.75 -22.94 -3.05
CA TYR A 126 -11.17 -23.06 -3.34
C TYR A 126 -11.44 -24.16 -4.35
N HIS A 127 -10.73 -24.19 -5.47
CA HIS A 127 -10.92 -25.24 -6.48
C HIS A 127 -10.47 -26.62 -5.99
N VAL A 128 -9.37 -26.69 -5.25
CA VAL A 128 -8.94 -27.97 -4.62
C VAL A 128 -10.02 -28.51 -3.67
N SER A 129 -10.60 -27.67 -2.82
CA SER A 129 -11.66 -28.09 -1.88
C SER A 129 -12.94 -28.60 -2.56
N ARG A 130 -13.14 -28.24 -3.83
CA ARG A 130 -14.27 -28.71 -4.66
C ARG A 130 -13.94 -29.95 -5.49
N GLY A 131 -12.75 -30.52 -5.35
CA GLY A 131 -12.29 -31.63 -6.18
C GLY A 131 -11.83 -31.21 -7.59
N GLU A 132 -11.64 -29.92 -7.81
CA GLU A 132 -11.22 -29.32 -9.11
C GLU A 132 -9.73 -28.91 -9.07
N GLY A 133 -8.88 -29.65 -8.40
CA GLY A 133 -7.46 -29.29 -8.18
C GLY A 133 -6.62 -29.13 -9.44
N GLN A 134 -7.10 -29.57 -10.61
CA GLN A 134 -6.46 -29.34 -11.91
C GLN A 134 -6.64 -27.90 -12.44
N ARG A 135 -7.49 -27.08 -11.81
CA ARG A 135 -7.73 -25.69 -12.20
C ARG A 135 -6.65 -24.76 -11.60
N THR A 136 -5.48 -24.78 -12.21
CA THR A 136 -4.29 -24.04 -11.75
C THR A 136 -3.89 -22.90 -12.67
N ARG A 137 -4.63 -22.67 -13.77
CA ARG A 137 -4.29 -21.64 -14.76
C ARG A 137 -4.98 -20.33 -14.40
N PHE A 138 -4.21 -19.25 -14.39
CA PHE A 138 -4.70 -17.88 -14.26
C PHE A 138 -4.61 -17.16 -15.62
N ILE A 139 -5.60 -16.35 -15.91
CA ILE A 139 -5.65 -15.51 -17.11
C ILE A 139 -5.51 -14.06 -16.68
N SER A 140 -4.60 -13.34 -17.32
CA SER A 140 -4.32 -11.93 -17.05
C SER A 140 -4.49 -11.09 -18.32
N ARG A 141 -4.50 -9.78 -18.17
CA ARG A 141 -4.53 -8.83 -19.28
C ARG A 141 -3.13 -8.36 -19.62
N GLU A 142 -2.87 -8.09 -20.89
CA GLU A 142 -1.67 -7.36 -21.31
C GLU A 142 -1.56 -6.03 -20.56
N LYS A 143 -0.35 -5.65 -20.18
CA LYS A 143 -0.04 -4.44 -19.39
C LYS A 143 -0.70 -4.41 -18.01
N GLY A 144 -1.30 -5.51 -17.53
CA GLY A 144 -1.86 -5.62 -16.20
C GLY A 144 -0.76 -5.57 -15.13
N TYR A 145 -0.93 -4.73 -14.11
CA TYR A 145 -0.09 -4.72 -12.91
C TYR A 145 -0.85 -5.42 -11.78
N HIS A 146 -0.20 -6.40 -11.16
CA HIS A 146 -0.80 -7.20 -10.09
C HIS A 146 0.10 -7.30 -8.84
N GLY A 147 1.02 -6.38 -8.68
CA GLY A 147 1.94 -6.35 -7.54
C GLY A 147 3.35 -6.83 -7.89
N VAL A 148 4.23 -6.79 -6.90
CA VAL A 148 5.67 -7.07 -7.04
C VAL A 148 6.11 -8.38 -6.40
N ASN A 149 5.20 -9.10 -5.74
CA ASN A 149 5.48 -10.45 -5.25
C ASN A 149 5.45 -11.47 -6.39
N VAL A 150 6.00 -12.64 -6.15
CA VAL A 150 6.16 -13.68 -7.16
C VAL A 150 4.84 -14.06 -7.85
N GLY A 151 3.76 -14.23 -7.09
CA GLY A 151 2.44 -14.55 -7.64
C GLY A 151 1.91 -13.41 -8.52
N GLY A 152 1.90 -12.18 -8.00
CA GLY A 152 1.46 -11.00 -8.73
C GLY A 152 2.26 -10.75 -10.00
N THR A 153 3.58 -10.86 -9.94
CA THR A 153 4.47 -10.74 -11.12
C THR A 153 4.20 -11.85 -12.14
N SER A 154 4.02 -13.11 -11.69
CA SER A 154 3.77 -14.26 -12.57
C SER A 154 2.47 -14.17 -13.36
N VAL A 155 1.45 -13.49 -12.83
CA VAL A 155 0.20 -13.21 -13.53
C VAL A 155 0.17 -11.80 -14.13
N GLY A 156 1.22 -11.00 -13.96
CA GLY A 156 1.36 -9.67 -14.51
C GLY A 156 1.53 -9.69 -16.03
N GLY A 157 1.16 -8.57 -16.69
CA GLY A 157 1.30 -8.39 -18.14
C GLY A 157 2.26 -7.27 -18.53
N ILE A 158 3.12 -6.81 -17.60
CA ILE A 158 4.14 -5.78 -17.84
C ILE A 158 5.46 -6.47 -18.18
N PRO A 159 6.01 -6.33 -19.41
CA PRO A 159 7.20 -7.09 -19.86
C PRO A 159 8.48 -6.81 -19.05
N THR A 160 8.55 -5.70 -18.36
CA THR A 160 9.73 -5.26 -17.58
C THR A 160 9.61 -5.50 -16.08
N ASN A 161 8.57 -6.19 -15.66
CA ASN A 161 8.29 -6.44 -14.24
C ASN A 161 8.84 -7.79 -13.80
#